data_0d5a0dabc1a83d05a08acec20171aba6
#
_entry.id   0d5a0dabc1a83d05a08acec20171aba6
#
_cell.length_a   1.000
_cell.length_b   1.000
_cell.length_c   1.000
_cell.angle_alpha   90.00
_cell.angle_beta   90.00
_cell.angle_gamma   90.00
#
_symmetry.space_group_name_H-M   'P 1'
#
loop_
_entity.id
_entity.type
_entity.pdbx_description
1 polymer ?
#
loop_
_entity_poly.entity_id
_entity_poly.type
_entity_poly.pdbx_seq_one_letter_code
_entity_poly.pdbx_strand_id
1 'polypeptide(L)'
;MDLFPLWNSLRVAAISTVIVFFAGIFAAYYIARLPRLVKGVLDVVLTLPLVLPPTVIGYLLLRLLGPKRILGAWLLRHFGVKVVMTWWSAIFATAVVIFPLMYRTARGAFESFDETLAYSGQTLGLSNTYIFWHIRMPCCRQGILAGTVLAFARALGEYGATSMIAGYTPGKTATISTTVYQLWQTSNDALAMKWVMVNLSISAVVLLTVNMLERRDFLVSGGKMRGTA
;
A
#
# COMPACT_ATOMS: atom_id res chain seq x y z
N MET A 1 -9.67 -3.40 27.90
CA MET A 1 -9.44 -3.68 26.45
C MET A 1 -7.99 -3.32 26.17
N ASP A 2 -7.18 -4.28 25.75
CA ASP A 2 -5.78 -4.01 25.39
C ASP A 2 -5.77 -3.25 24.06
N LEU A 3 -5.16 -2.06 24.03
CA LEU A 3 -5.11 -1.21 22.82
C LEU A 3 -3.98 -1.59 21.85
N PHE A 4 -3.19 -2.61 22.19
CA PHE A 4 -2.10 -3.05 21.34
C PHE A 4 -2.52 -3.36 19.89
N PRO A 5 -3.62 -4.12 19.62
CA PRO A 5 -4.05 -4.41 18.25
C PRO A 5 -4.36 -3.16 17.42
N LEU A 6 -4.91 -2.11 18.05
CA LEU A 6 -5.17 -0.84 17.41
C LEU A 6 -3.88 -0.15 16.95
N TRP A 7 -2.95 0.04 17.88
CA TRP A 7 -1.66 0.69 17.59
C TRP A 7 -0.86 -0.11 16.58
N ASN A 8 -0.89 -1.44 16.72
CA ASN A 8 -0.17 -2.31 15.80
C ASN A 8 -0.75 -2.24 14.37
N SER A 9 -2.07 -2.24 14.22
CA SER A 9 -2.70 -2.07 12.90
C SER A 9 -2.34 -0.75 12.25
N LEU A 10 -2.39 0.36 13.01
CA LEU A 10 -2.02 1.67 12.50
C LEU A 10 -0.55 1.74 12.09
N ARG A 11 0.36 1.18 12.89
CA ARG A 11 1.80 1.12 12.58
C ARG A 11 2.08 0.27 11.34
N VAL A 12 1.51 -0.92 11.26
CA VAL A 12 1.66 -1.81 10.10
C VAL A 12 1.13 -1.12 8.84
N ALA A 13 -0.08 -0.55 8.90
CA ALA A 13 -0.68 0.15 7.76
C ALA A 13 0.17 1.35 7.33
N ALA A 14 0.60 2.20 8.27
CA ALA A 14 1.39 3.39 7.96
C ALA A 14 2.74 3.03 7.34
N ILE A 15 3.50 2.11 7.95
CA ILE A 15 4.83 1.74 7.46
C ILE A 15 4.73 1.03 6.11
N SER A 16 3.78 0.09 5.95
CA SER A 16 3.55 -0.59 4.66
C SER A 16 3.18 0.41 3.57
N THR A 17 2.33 1.41 3.89
CA THR A 17 1.94 2.45 2.93
C THR A 17 3.13 3.33 2.53
N VAL A 18 3.99 3.73 3.47
CA VAL A 18 5.21 4.50 3.16
C VAL A 18 6.14 3.70 2.25
N ILE A 19 6.38 2.42 2.54
CA ILE A 19 7.19 1.54 1.70
C ILE A 19 6.61 1.46 0.28
N VAL A 20 5.31 1.20 0.20
CA VAL A 20 4.61 1.01 -1.07
C VAL A 20 4.47 2.34 -1.84
N PHE A 21 4.37 3.47 -1.16
CA PHE A 21 4.39 4.79 -1.79
C PHE A 21 5.65 4.98 -2.64
N PHE A 22 6.82 4.80 -2.07
CA PHE A 22 8.06 4.96 -2.82
C PHE A 22 8.26 3.85 -3.86
N ALA A 23 8.03 2.60 -3.49
CA ALA A 23 8.20 1.45 -4.39
C ALA A 23 7.19 1.51 -5.56
N GLY A 24 5.94 1.89 -5.31
CA GLY A 24 4.89 2.00 -6.31
C GLY A 24 5.13 3.14 -7.30
N ILE A 25 5.53 4.33 -6.81
CA ILE A 25 5.90 5.47 -7.66
C ILE A 25 7.11 5.11 -8.52
N PHE A 26 8.15 4.53 -7.92
CA PHE A 26 9.35 4.12 -8.64
C PHE A 26 8.99 3.10 -9.73
N ALA A 27 8.27 2.04 -9.40
CA ALA A 27 7.86 1.02 -10.36
C ALA A 27 6.99 1.64 -11.47
N ALA A 28 5.99 2.47 -11.12
CA ALA A 28 5.11 3.11 -12.08
C ALA A 28 5.89 4.00 -13.07
N TYR A 29 6.82 4.79 -12.58
CA TYR A 29 7.62 5.69 -13.40
C TYR A 29 8.53 4.96 -14.39
N TYR A 30 9.24 3.93 -13.93
CA TYR A 30 10.16 3.20 -14.81
C TYR A 30 9.44 2.27 -15.76
N ILE A 31 8.39 1.55 -15.31
CA ILE A 31 7.65 0.61 -16.14
C ILE A 31 6.84 1.34 -17.22
N ALA A 32 6.33 2.54 -16.96
CA ALA A 32 5.65 3.35 -17.98
C ALA A 32 6.52 3.58 -19.25
N ARG A 33 7.84 3.60 -19.10
CA ARG A 33 8.83 3.85 -20.18
C ARG A 33 9.30 2.60 -20.93
N LEU A 34 8.93 1.41 -20.46
CA LEU A 34 9.37 0.16 -21.07
C LEU A 34 8.62 -0.15 -22.38
N PRO A 35 9.21 -0.97 -23.26
CA PRO A 35 8.54 -1.48 -24.47
C PRO A 35 7.25 -2.21 -24.11
N ARG A 36 6.24 -2.11 -24.98
CA ARG A 36 4.87 -2.60 -24.75
C ARG A 36 4.78 -4.03 -24.23
N LEU A 37 5.58 -4.95 -24.76
CA LEU A 37 5.58 -6.37 -24.33
C LEU A 37 6.07 -6.52 -22.89
N VAL A 38 7.24 -5.96 -22.58
CA VAL A 38 7.84 -6.03 -21.24
C VAL A 38 6.95 -5.35 -20.20
N LYS A 39 6.43 -4.17 -20.57
CA LYS A 39 5.46 -3.42 -19.75
C LYS A 39 4.24 -4.29 -19.44
N GLY A 40 3.63 -4.93 -20.46
CA GLY A 40 2.45 -5.78 -20.26
C GLY A 40 2.69 -6.96 -19.32
N VAL A 41 3.83 -7.65 -19.46
CA VAL A 41 4.19 -8.77 -18.57
C VAL A 41 4.42 -8.31 -17.15
N LEU A 42 5.18 -7.22 -16.96
CA LEU A 42 5.43 -6.67 -15.62
C LEU A 42 4.14 -6.17 -14.95
N ASP A 43 3.25 -5.57 -15.73
CA ASP A 43 1.94 -5.14 -15.20
C ASP A 43 1.13 -6.32 -14.67
N VAL A 44 1.07 -7.42 -15.41
CA VAL A 44 0.38 -8.62 -14.95
C VAL A 44 1.01 -9.13 -13.66
N VAL A 45 2.33 -9.27 -13.60
CA VAL A 45 3.04 -9.77 -12.43
C VAL A 45 2.83 -8.88 -11.21
N LEU A 46 2.97 -7.57 -11.37
CA LEU A 46 2.85 -6.61 -10.27
C LEU A 46 1.40 -6.39 -9.81
N THR A 47 0.43 -6.63 -10.68
CA THR A 47 -0.99 -6.52 -10.34
C THR A 47 -1.63 -7.84 -9.95
N LEU A 48 -0.93 -8.95 -10.10
CA LEU A 48 -1.42 -10.28 -9.72
C LEU A 48 -1.93 -10.35 -8.27
N PRO A 49 -1.26 -9.73 -7.26
CA PRO A 49 -1.77 -9.72 -5.89
C PRO A 49 -3.14 -9.06 -5.70
N LEU A 50 -3.59 -8.23 -6.64
CA LEU A 50 -4.92 -7.62 -6.58
C LEU A 50 -6.04 -8.61 -6.87
N VAL A 51 -5.77 -9.60 -7.73
CA VAL A 51 -6.75 -10.60 -8.19
C VAL A 51 -6.74 -11.82 -7.26
N LEU A 52 -5.58 -12.16 -6.72
CA LEU A 52 -5.45 -13.32 -5.83
C LEU A 52 -6.07 -13.04 -4.46
N PRO A 53 -6.74 -14.03 -3.85
CA PRO A 53 -7.15 -13.92 -2.45
C PRO A 53 -5.95 -13.63 -1.55
N PRO A 54 -6.05 -12.71 -0.59
CA PRO A 54 -4.93 -12.36 0.31
C PRO A 54 -4.34 -13.55 1.06
N THR A 55 -5.16 -14.54 1.40
CA THR A 55 -4.71 -15.80 2.02
C THR A 55 -3.77 -16.60 1.11
N VAL A 56 -4.04 -16.61 -0.20
CA VAL A 56 -3.16 -17.27 -1.19
C VAL A 56 -1.83 -16.56 -1.26
N ILE A 57 -1.83 -15.22 -1.26
CA ILE A 57 -0.60 -14.43 -1.21
C ILE A 57 0.19 -14.75 0.06
N GLY A 58 -0.47 -14.74 1.22
CA GLY A 58 0.14 -15.08 2.49
C GLY A 58 0.75 -16.48 2.50
N TYR A 59 0.07 -17.47 1.91
CA TYR A 59 0.60 -18.83 1.76
C TYR A 59 1.82 -18.88 0.85
N LEU A 60 1.80 -18.19 -0.29
CA LEU A 60 2.96 -18.11 -1.18
C LEU A 60 4.16 -17.45 -0.49
N LEU A 61 3.94 -16.37 0.24
CA LEU A 61 4.98 -15.74 1.05
C LEU A 61 5.52 -16.67 2.14
N LEU A 62 4.65 -17.41 2.81
CA LEU A 62 5.05 -18.42 3.80
C LEU A 62 5.89 -19.55 3.16
N ARG A 63 5.50 -19.99 1.96
CA ARG A 63 6.27 -20.99 1.18
C ARG A 63 7.63 -20.47 0.74
N LEU A 64 7.75 -19.16 0.50
CA LEU A 64 8.99 -18.53 0.06
C LEU A 64 9.92 -18.19 1.24
N LEU A 65 9.38 -17.61 2.31
CA LEU A 65 10.13 -17.04 3.43
C LEU A 65 10.15 -17.90 4.68
N GLY A 66 9.50 -19.06 4.66
CA GLY A 66 9.49 -19.99 5.79
C GLY A 66 10.90 -20.44 6.18
N PRO A 67 11.19 -20.69 7.48
CA PRO A 67 12.55 -20.96 7.97
C PRO A 67 13.19 -22.24 7.40
N LYS A 68 12.37 -23.16 6.88
CA LYS A 68 12.82 -24.39 6.20
C LYS A 68 12.77 -24.29 4.67
N ARG A 69 12.51 -23.09 4.12
CA ARG A 69 12.40 -22.84 2.67
C ARG A 69 13.63 -22.12 2.15
N ILE A 70 13.81 -22.11 0.82
CA ILE A 70 15.03 -21.64 0.16
C ILE A 70 15.46 -20.25 0.63
N LEU A 71 14.59 -19.24 0.50
CA LEU A 71 14.94 -17.87 0.91
C LEU A 71 14.94 -17.70 2.43
N GLY A 72 13.96 -18.27 3.14
CA GLY A 72 13.90 -18.14 4.60
C GLY A 72 15.08 -18.83 5.30
N ALA A 73 15.51 -20.00 4.83
CA ALA A 73 16.68 -20.70 5.35
C ALA A 73 17.98 -19.95 5.02
N TRP A 74 18.07 -19.36 3.84
CA TRP A 74 19.21 -18.53 3.45
C TRP A 74 19.33 -17.28 4.32
N LEU A 75 18.23 -16.55 4.53
CA LEU A 75 18.18 -15.38 5.42
C LEU A 75 18.54 -15.74 6.87
N LEU A 76 18.03 -16.87 7.35
CA LEU A 76 18.30 -17.33 8.71
C LEU A 76 19.78 -17.71 8.89
N ARG A 77 20.42 -18.36 7.88
CA ARG A 77 21.82 -18.79 7.96
C ARG A 77 22.82 -17.62 7.84
N HIS A 78 22.53 -16.65 6.95
CA HIS A 78 23.50 -15.56 6.67
C HIS A 78 23.29 -14.34 7.55
N PHE A 79 22.07 -14.05 7.95
CA PHE A 79 21.72 -12.84 8.71
C PHE A 79 21.12 -13.12 10.09
N GLY A 80 20.89 -14.40 10.43
CA GLY A 80 20.23 -14.76 11.70
C GLY A 80 18.78 -14.28 11.81
N VAL A 81 18.17 -13.81 10.72
CA VAL A 81 16.85 -13.18 10.72
C VAL A 81 15.76 -14.19 10.40
N LYS A 82 14.85 -14.40 11.35
CA LYS A 82 13.63 -15.14 11.14
C LYS A 82 12.54 -14.17 10.65
N VAL A 83 12.10 -14.32 9.41
CA VAL A 83 11.11 -13.41 8.81
C VAL A 83 9.69 -13.77 9.25
N VAL A 84 9.31 -15.05 9.26
CA VAL A 84 7.94 -15.53 9.55
C VAL A 84 7.64 -15.46 11.04
N MET A 85 6.36 -15.20 11.39
CA MET A 85 5.87 -15.03 12.76
C MET A 85 6.52 -13.86 13.49
N THR A 86 6.82 -12.80 12.75
CA THR A 86 7.40 -11.55 13.26
C THR A 86 6.54 -10.35 12.88
N TRP A 87 6.74 -9.25 13.56
CA TRP A 87 6.08 -7.98 13.24
C TRP A 87 6.42 -7.49 11.81
N TRP A 88 7.67 -7.66 11.39
CA TRP A 88 8.12 -7.29 10.05
C TRP A 88 7.42 -8.09 8.94
N SER A 89 7.05 -9.35 9.22
CA SER A 89 6.31 -10.15 8.25
C SER A 89 4.89 -9.63 8.00
N ALA A 90 4.26 -9.04 9.02
CA ALA A 90 2.97 -8.36 8.84
C ALA A 90 3.10 -7.16 7.90
N ILE A 91 4.13 -6.32 8.10
CA ILE A 91 4.40 -5.17 7.21
C ILE A 91 4.67 -5.65 5.79
N PHE A 92 5.52 -6.65 5.61
CA PHE A 92 5.87 -7.17 4.30
C PHE A 92 4.66 -7.75 3.57
N ALA A 93 3.85 -8.57 4.25
CA ALA A 93 2.63 -9.14 3.67
C ALA A 93 1.63 -8.06 3.27
N THR A 94 1.39 -7.10 4.16
CA THR A 94 0.50 -5.96 3.87
C THR A 94 1.02 -5.15 2.69
N ALA A 95 2.32 -4.86 2.65
CA ALA A 95 2.94 -4.12 1.54
C ALA A 95 2.73 -4.84 0.20
N VAL A 96 2.92 -6.16 0.13
CA VAL A 96 2.69 -6.93 -1.11
C VAL A 96 1.23 -6.86 -1.57
N VAL A 97 0.27 -6.92 -0.63
CA VAL A 97 -1.16 -6.87 -0.95
C VAL A 97 -1.60 -5.49 -1.44
N ILE A 98 -1.10 -4.41 -0.83
CA ILE A 98 -1.51 -3.05 -1.19
C ILE A 98 -0.69 -2.44 -2.34
N PHE A 99 0.46 -3.02 -2.69
CA PHE A 99 1.35 -2.53 -3.73
C PHE A 99 0.65 -2.30 -5.08
N PRO A 100 -0.17 -3.24 -5.59
CA PRO A 100 -0.86 -3.05 -6.87
C PRO A 100 -1.75 -1.81 -6.92
N LEU A 101 -2.40 -1.45 -5.81
CA LEU A 101 -3.27 -0.27 -5.74
C LEU A 101 -2.46 1.00 -5.96
N MET A 102 -1.37 1.17 -5.22
CA MET A 102 -0.48 2.32 -5.36
C MET A 102 0.17 2.38 -6.75
N TYR A 103 0.68 1.23 -7.22
CA TYR A 103 1.31 1.11 -8.53
C TYR A 103 0.38 1.53 -9.66
N ARG A 104 -0.85 0.99 -9.70
CA ARG A 104 -1.81 1.28 -10.77
C ARG A 104 -2.28 2.73 -10.77
N THR A 105 -2.54 3.31 -9.61
CA THR A 105 -2.97 4.71 -9.50
C THR A 105 -1.84 5.68 -9.87
N ALA A 106 -0.61 5.44 -9.39
CA ALA A 106 0.55 6.23 -9.76
C ALA A 106 0.86 6.11 -11.25
N ARG A 107 0.76 4.91 -11.82
CA ARG A 107 0.94 4.69 -13.25
C ARG A 107 -0.11 5.43 -14.08
N GLY A 108 -1.39 5.34 -13.74
CA GLY A 108 -2.45 6.07 -14.42
C GLY A 108 -2.22 7.58 -14.39
N ALA A 109 -1.74 8.11 -13.25
CA ALA A 109 -1.37 9.50 -13.13
C ALA A 109 -0.19 9.90 -14.04
N PHE A 110 0.84 9.03 -14.15
CA PHE A 110 1.97 9.28 -15.06
C PHE A 110 1.61 9.12 -16.53
N GLU A 111 0.71 8.22 -16.87
CA GLU A 111 0.24 8.03 -18.26
C GLU A 111 -0.68 9.16 -18.74
N SER A 112 -1.38 9.83 -17.83
CA SER A 112 -2.19 11.01 -18.12
C SER A 112 -1.40 12.31 -18.15
N PHE A 113 -0.09 12.29 -17.80
CA PHE A 113 0.78 13.46 -17.83
C PHE A 113 1.07 13.89 -19.27
N ASP A 114 0.95 15.20 -19.56
CA ASP A 114 1.29 15.75 -20.85
C ASP A 114 2.82 15.85 -21.01
N GLU A 115 3.38 14.98 -21.85
CA GLU A 115 4.83 14.92 -22.11
C GLU A 115 5.37 16.20 -22.77
N THR A 116 4.54 17.05 -23.38
CA THR A 116 4.97 18.33 -23.95
C THR A 116 5.56 19.25 -22.90
N LEU A 117 5.06 19.18 -21.65
CA LEU A 117 5.61 19.90 -20.51
C LEU A 117 7.05 19.44 -20.17
N ALA A 118 7.30 18.14 -20.27
CA ALA A 118 8.64 17.59 -20.01
C ALA A 118 9.60 17.98 -21.14
N TYR A 119 9.19 17.91 -22.39
CA TYR A 119 10.01 18.32 -23.54
C TYR A 119 10.30 19.81 -23.51
N SER A 120 9.34 20.66 -23.16
CA SER A 120 9.56 22.10 -22.98
C SER A 120 10.60 22.37 -21.89
N GLY A 121 10.54 21.64 -20.76
CA GLY A 121 11.55 21.74 -19.73
C GLY A 121 12.95 21.31 -20.19
N GLN A 122 13.04 20.26 -21.02
CA GLN A 122 14.32 19.81 -21.61
C GLN A 122 14.89 20.85 -22.57
N THR A 123 14.05 21.49 -23.38
CA THR A 123 14.46 22.56 -24.29
C THR A 123 15.05 23.77 -23.54
N LEU A 124 14.57 24.02 -22.31
CA LEU A 124 15.12 25.03 -21.41
C LEU A 124 16.38 24.58 -20.66
N GLY A 125 16.93 23.41 -20.98
CA GLY A 125 18.14 22.86 -20.36
C GLY A 125 17.93 22.26 -18.96
N LEU A 126 16.68 22.03 -18.52
CA LEU A 126 16.41 21.44 -17.20
C LEU A 126 16.73 19.94 -17.21
N SER A 127 17.36 19.47 -16.13
CA SER A 127 17.67 18.04 -15.98
C SER A 127 16.40 17.20 -15.81
N ASN A 128 16.45 15.91 -16.22
CA ASN A 128 15.34 14.99 -16.06
C ASN A 128 14.91 14.82 -14.61
N THR A 129 15.83 14.89 -13.66
CA THR A 129 15.55 14.84 -12.22
C THR A 129 14.78 16.07 -11.77
N TYR A 130 15.18 17.26 -12.24
CA TYR A 130 14.45 18.50 -11.95
C TYR A 130 13.03 18.45 -12.52
N ILE A 131 12.87 18.06 -13.79
CA ILE A 131 11.58 17.91 -14.46
C ILE A 131 10.68 16.92 -13.70
N PHE A 132 11.25 15.81 -13.23
CA PHE A 132 10.50 14.83 -12.44
C PHE A 132 9.92 15.43 -11.15
N TRP A 133 10.75 16.08 -10.34
CA TRP A 133 10.32 16.58 -9.03
C TRP A 133 9.51 17.88 -9.08
N HIS A 134 9.80 18.78 -10.05
CA HIS A 134 9.21 20.12 -10.09
C HIS A 134 8.08 20.26 -11.12
N ILE A 135 7.98 19.37 -12.10
CA ILE A 135 6.94 19.42 -13.12
C ILE A 135 6.05 18.18 -13.04
N ARG A 136 6.60 16.97 -13.23
CA ARG A 136 5.81 15.74 -13.32
C ARG A 136 5.13 15.37 -12.00
N MET A 137 5.86 15.34 -10.88
CA MET A 137 5.29 14.98 -9.58
C MET A 137 4.16 15.92 -9.11
N PRO A 138 4.31 17.25 -9.20
CA PRO A 138 3.21 18.16 -8.87
C PRO A 138 1.97 18.01 -9.76
N CYS A 139 2.16 17.76 -11.07
CA CYS A 139 1.04 17.51 -11.98
C CYS A 139 0.31 16.21 -11.67
N CYS A 140 1.04 15.16 -11.28
CA CYS A 140 0.49 13.83 -10.98
C CYS A 140 0.04 13.67 -9.51
N ARG A 141 0.21 14.69 -8.66
CA ARG A 141 0.02 14.59 -7.20
C ARG A 141 -1.35 14.05 -6.79
N GLN A 142 -2.42 14.41 -7.48
CA GLN A 142 -3.77 13.98 -7.14
C GLN A 142 -3.93 12.47 -7.24
N GLY A 143 -3.50 11.88 -8.37
CA GLY A 143 -3.55 10.42 -8.54
C GLY A 143 -2.63 9.67 -7.57
N ILE A 144 -1.46 10.25 -7.26
CA ILE A 144 -0.52 9.67 -6.30
C ILE A 144 -1.10 9.70 -4.87
N LEU A 145 -1.68 10.83 -4.46
CA LEU A 145 -2.33 10.96 -3.16
C LEU A 145 -3.54 10.03 -3.05
N ALA A 146 -4.41 9.98 -4.06
CA ALA A 146 -5.53 9.05 -4.09
C ALA A 146 -5.08 7.59 -3.95
N GLY A 147 -4.02 7.19 -4.67
CA GLY A 147 -3.42 5.86 -4.53
C GLY A 147 -2.86 5.58 -3.14
N THR A 148 -2.21 6.56 -2.53
CA THR A 148 -1.65 6.44 -1.17
C THR A 148 -2.74 6.19 -0.14
N VAL A 149 -3.80 6.95 -0.23
CA VAL A 149 -4.93 6.85 0.69
C VAL A 149 -5.67 5.53 0.52
N LEU A 150 -5.92 5.12 -0.73
CA LEU A 150 -6.55 3.85 -1.03
C LEU A 150 -5.70 2.67 -0.52
N ALA A 151 -4.38 2.75 -0.69
CA ALA A 151 -3.44 1.75 -0.17
C ALA A 151 -3.49 1.70 1.37
N PHE A 152 -3.50 2.85 2.05
CA PHE A 152 -3.60 2.92 3.51
C PHE A 152 -4.92 2.36 4.04
N ALA A 153 -6.05 2.75 3.44
CA ALA A 153 -7.37 2.23 3.81
C ALA A 153 -7.44 0.69 3.65
N ARG A 154 -6.88 0.17 2.54
CA ARG A 154 -6.79 -1.29 2.30
C ARG A 154 -5.87 -1.99 3.30
N ALA A 155 -4.78 -1.34 3.70
CA ALA A 155 -3.83 -1.88 4.67
C ALA A 155 -4.44 -2.06 6.07
N LEU A 156 -5.29 -1.14 6.51
CA LEU A 156 -5.98 -1.21 7.81
C LEU A 156 -6.86 -2.45 7.94
N GLY A 157 -7.51 -2.87 6.85
CA GLY A 157 -8.38 -4.04 6.81
C GLY A 157 -7.67 -5.34 6.43
N GLU A 158 -6.32 -5.37 6.33
CA GLU A 158 -5.63 -6.59 5.90
C GLU A 158 -5.64 -7.66 6.98
N TYR A 159 -6.11 -8.85 6.60
CA TYR A 159 -6.19 -10.02 7.46
C TYR A 159 -5.54 -11.25 6.83
N GLY A 160 -5.89 -11.56 5.59
CA GLY A 160 -5.61 -12.84 4.98
C GLY A 160 -4.13 -13.17 4.84
N ALA A 161 -3.35 -12.24 4.28
CA ALA A 161 -1.92 -12.44 4.13
C ALA A 161 -1.19 -12.32 5.47
N THR A 162 -1.62 -11.37 6.32
CA THR A 162 -1.02 -11.15 7.63
C THR A 162 -1.23 -12.35 8.55
N SER A 163 -2.44 -12.93 8.60
CA SER A 163 -2.71 -14.11 9.43
C SER A 163 -1.87 -15.32 9.04
N MET A 164 -1.59 -15.49 7.74
CA MET A 164 -0.80 -16.63 7.24
C MET A 164 0.68 -16.51 7.57
N ILE A 165 1.30 -15.33 7.45
CA ILE A 165 2.75 -15.18 7.58
C ILE A 165 3.18 -14.67 8.97
N ALA A 166 2.42 -13.75 9.57
CA ALA A 166 2.71 -13.18 10.89
C ALA A 166 2.00 -13.90 12.03
N GLY A 167 0.87 -14.55 11.73
CA GLY A 167 0.04 -15.22 12.72
C GLY A 167 -0.59 -14.24 13.72
N TYR A 168 -1.17 -14.81 14.78
CA TYR A 168 -1.71 -14.05 15.91
C TYR A 168 -0.90 -14.31 17.17
N THR A 169 -0.19 -13.31 17.64
CA THR A 169 0.50 -13.32 18.92
C THR A 169 0.17 -12.04 19.68
N PRO A 170 -0.55 -12.12 20.83
CA PRO A 170 -0.84 -10.97 21.67
C PRO A 170 0.43 -10.20 22.02
N GLY A 171 0.38 -8.87 21.96
CA GLY A 171 1.52 -8.00 22.28
C GLY A 171 2.67 -8.01 21.25
N LYS A 172 2.57 -8.78 20.13
CA LYS A 172 3.64 -8.85 19.10
C LYS A 172 3.11 -8.63 17.68
N THR A 173 2.22 -9.49 17.20
CA THR A 173 1.73 -9.47 15.80
C THR A 173 0.24 -9.22 15.67
N ALA A 174 -0.50 -9.24 16.78
CA ALA A 174 -1.95 -9.04 16.79
C ALA A 174 -2.33 -7.70 16.14
N THR A 175 -3.19 -7.74 15.12
CA THR A 175 -3.86 -6.60 14.49
C THR A 175 -5.34 -6.60 14.84
N ILE A 176 -6.08 -5.54 14.54
CA ILE A 176 -7.53 -5.50 14.79
C ILE A 176 -8.21 -6.68 14.09
N SER A 177 -7.92 -6.89 12.80
CA SER A 177 -8.57 -7.94 12.00
C SER A 177 -8.27 -9.34 12.52
N THR A 178 -7.02 -9.62 12.90
CA THR A 178 -6.65 -10.93 13.49
C THR A 178 -7.21 -11.11 14.90
N THR A 179 -7.36 -10.02 15.65
CA THR A 179 -7.97 -10.05 17.00
C THR A 179 -9.48 -10.35 16.92
N VAL A 180 -10.20 -9.69 16.00
CA VAL A 180 -11.62 -9.99 15.77
C VAL A 180 -11.84 -11.47 15.45
N TYR A 181 -11.05 -12.00 14.53
CA TYR A 181 -11.13 -13.41 14.15
C TYR A 181 -10.85 -14.35 15.33
N GLN A 182 -9.79 -14.07 16.10
CA GLN A 182 -9.42 -14.87 17.27
C GLN A 182 -10.50 -14.86 18.36
N LEU A 183 -11.08 -13.68 18.62
CA LEU A 183 -12.17 -13.54 19.61
C LEU A 183 -13.43 -14.28 19.16
N TRP A 184 -13.75 -14.25 17.87
CA TRP A 184 -14.84 -15.06 17.32
C TRP A 184 -14.59 -16.56 17.49
N GLN A 185 -13.39 -17.05 17.18
CA GLN A 185 -13.04 -18.47 17.38
C GLN A 185 -13.12 -18.91 18.84
N THR A 186 -12.89 -18.01 19.79
CA THR A 186 -12.99 -18.29 21.23
C THR A 186 -14.37 -17.98 21.81
N SER A 187 -15.38 -17.76 20.97
CA SER A 187 -16.77 -17.47 21.36
C SER A 187 -16.92 -16.23 22.25
N ASN A 188 -16.01 -15.25 22.11
CA ASN A 188 -16.09 -13.96 22.82
C ASN A 188 -16.68 -12.87 21.92
N ASP A 189 -17.92 -13.06 21.47
CA ASP A 189 -18.59 -12.21 20.50
C ASP A 189 -18.76 -10.75 20.98
N ALA A 190 -19.00 -10.58 22.28
CA ALA A 190 -19.18 -9.24 22.86
C ALA A 190 -17.92 -8.36 22.72
N LEU A 191 -16.74 -8.95 22.89
CA LEU A 191 -15.47 -8.25 22.73
C LEU A 191 -15.09 -8.10 21.24
N ALA A 192 -15.39 -9.14 20.42
CA ALA A 192 -15.22 -9.08 18.98
C ALA A 192 -16.01 -7.92 18.38
N MET A 193 -17.28 -7.75 18.76
CA MET A 193 -18.14 -6.66 18.30
C MET A 193 -17.58 -5.27 18.66
N LYS A 194 -17.00 -5.11 19.86
CA LYS A 194 -16.33 -3.85 20.23
C LYS A 194 -15.19 -3.51 19.28
N TRP A 195 -14.36 -4.50 18.92
CA TRP A 195 -13.28 -4.30 17.96
C TRP A 195 -13.77 -4.01 16.54
N VAL A 196 -14.87 -4.63 16.13
CA VAL A 196 -15.54 -4.32 14.85
C VAL A 196 -15.97 -2.86 14.81
N MET A 197 -16.61 -2.37 15.89
CA MET A 197 -17.06 -0.96 15.96
C MET A 197 -15.86 0.01 15.95
N VAL A 198 -14.77 -0.33 16.63
CA VAL A 198 -13.53 0.47 16.57
C VAL A 198 -13.00 0.51 15.14
N ASN A 199 -12.92 -0.63 14.44
CA ASN A 199 -12.44 -0.69 13.07
C ASN A 199 -13.33 0.11 12.09
N LEU A 200 -14.65 -0.02 12.23
CA LEU A 200 -15.62 0.76 11.44
C LEU A 200 -15.45 2.26 11.65
N SER A 201 -15.29 2.69 12.90
CA SER A 201 -15.09 4.11 13.24
C SER A 201 -13.81 4.66 12.61
N ILE A 202 -12.70 3.93 12.70
CA ILE A 202 -11.42 4.35 12.11
C ILE A 202 -11.55 4.39 10.58
N SER A 203 -12.14 3.37 9.97
CA SER A 203 -12.33 3.32 8.52
C SER A 203 -13.21 4.47 8.03
N ALA A 204 -14.29 4.79 8.74
CA ALA A 204 -15.16 5.92 8.42
C ALA A 204 -14.39 7.26 8.51
N VAL A 205 -13.62 7.48 9.58
CA VAL A 205 -12.79 8.69 9.76
C VAL A 205 -11.77 8.81 8.64
N VAL A 206 -11.07 7.73 8.30
CA VAL A 206 -10.10 7.71 7.20
C VAL A 206 -10.77 8.07 5.89
N LEU A 207 -11.88 7.42 5.52
CA LEU A 207 -12.59 7.68 4.26
C LEU A 207 -13.16 9.11 4.20
N LEU A 208 -13.71 9.63 5.30
CA LEU A 208 -14.18 11.01 5.37
C LEU A 208 -13.04 12.00 5.17
N THR A 209 -11.89 11.77 5.82
CA THR A 209 -10.69 12.62 5.66
C THR A 209 -10.23 12.65 4.21
N VAL A 210 -10.22 11.49 3.55
CA VAL A 210 -9.89 11.36 2.12
C VAL A 210 -10.81 12.18 1.25
N ASN A 211 -12.13 11.96 1.38
CA ASN A 211 -13.13 12.69 0.60
C ASN A 211 -13.03 14.20 0.81
N MET A 212 -12.70 14.64 2.02
CA MET A 212 -12.48 16.07 2.31
C MET A 212 -11.23 16.62 1.62
N LEU A 213 -10.14 15.85 1.59
CA LEU A 213 -8.90 16.26 0.90
C LEU A 213 -9.10 16.33 -0.61
N GLU A 214 -9.74 15.34 -1.22
CA GLU A 214 -10.04 15.32 -2.65
C GLU A 214 -10.95 16.49 -3.07
N ARG A 215 -11.98 16.82 -2.29
CA ARG A 215 -12.86 17.96 -2.57
C ARG A 215 -12.12 19.30 -2.52
N ARG A 216 -11.21 19.51 -1.58
CA ARG A 216 -10.42 20.76 -1.48
C ARG A 216 -9.56 20.98 -2.72
N ASP A 217 -8.92 19.94 -3.22
CA ASP A 217 -8.07 20.03 -4.41
C ASP A 217 -8.89 20.30 -5.68
N PHE A 218 -10.11 19.78 -5.77
CA PHE A 218 -11.02 20.05 -6.88
C PHE A 218 -11.47 21.53 -6.93
N LEU A 219 -11.76 22.12 -5.78
CA LEU A 219 -12.15 23.54 -5.67
C LEU A 219 -10.99 24.50 -5.98
N VAL A 220 -9.77 24.16 -5.60
CA VAL A 220 -8.57 24.96 -5.88
C VAL A 220 -8.18 24.89 -7.37
N SER A 221 -8.37 23.74 -8.02
CA SER A 221 -8.10 23.56 -9.45
C SER A 221 -9.17 24.20 -10.34
N GLY A 222 -10.44 24.10 -9.97
CA GLY A 222 -11.59 24.68 -10.72
C GLY A 222 -11.65 26.21 -10.64
N GLY A 223 -11.16 26.81 -9.56
CA GLY A 223 -11.09 28.28 -9.40
C GLY A 223 -10.04 28.96 -10.29
N LYS A 224 -8.97 28.25 -10.65
CA LYS A 224 -7.92 28.80 -11.54
C LYS A 224 -8.33 28.91 -13.01
N MET A 225 -9.28 28.10 -13.47
CA MET A 225 -9.76 28.17 -14.87
C MET A 225 -10.87 29.21 -15.11
N ARG A 226 -11.48 29.78 -14.06
CA ARG A 226 -12.50 30.82 -14.19
C ARG A 226 -11.96 32.26 -14.14
N GLY A 227 -10.67 32.45 -13.89
CA GLY A 227 -10.05 33.79 -13.76
C GLY A 227 -9.34 34.29 -15.00
N THR A 228 -9.39 33.60 -16.15
CA THR A 228 -8.72 33.96 -17.41
C THR A 228 -9.68 34.03 -18.61
N ALA A 229 -10.94 34.40 -18.37
CA ALA A 229 -11.89 34.74 -19.44
C ALA A 229 -12.28 36.21 -19.36
#